data_d5ee8006f2301d877adfb7beb4ed4dd5
#
_entry.id   d5ee8006f2301d877adfb7beb4ed4dd5
#
_cell.length_a   1.000
_cell.length_b   1.000
_cell.length_c   1.000
_cell.angle_alpha   90.00
_cell.angle_beta   90.00
_cell.angle_gamma   90.00
#
_symmetry.space_group_name_H-M   'P 1'
#
loop_
_entity.id
_entity.type
_entity.pdbx_description
1 polymer ?
#
loop_
_entity_poly.entity_id
_entity_poly.type
_entity_poly.pdbx_seq_one_letter_code
_entity_poly.pdbx_strand_id
1 'polypeptide(L)'
;CFSMSRFITRFADVVKIPEPNLAPVNLNDLVFSCKRFMEGMCTDRNIAITLDIDEELGGVNLDIALFEQVLVNIIKNAAESIGKDGKIQIRTSSPASIEIVDNGEGITKETEVKLFSPFFSTKPNGQGIGLVFIREVLMRHGCSFSLRTYADGLTRFRIIFN
;
A
#
# COMPACT_ATOMS: atom_id res chain seq x y z
N CYS A 1 -19.60 27.25 -3.65
CA CYS A 1 -18.56 27.83 -4.50
C CYS A 1 -18.28 26.93 -5.70
N PHE A 2 -18.26 27.50 -6.87
CA PHE A 2 -18.04 26.78 -8.12
C PHE A 2 -16.71 26.01 -8.14
N SER A 3 -15.64 26.65 -7.71
CA SER A 3 -14.32 26.03 -7.65
C SER A 3 -14.26 24.82 -6.71
N MET A 4 -14.91 24.96 -5.57
CA MET A 4 -15.03 23.92 -4.57
C MET A 4 -15.73 22.68 -5.15
N SER A 5 -16.84 22.90 -5.85
CA SER A 5 -17.61 21.85 -6.47
C SER A 5 -16.79 21.10 -7.52
N ARG A 6 -16.06 21.83 -8.35
CA ARG A 6 -15.16 21.23 -9.35
C ARG A 6 -14.05 20.41 -8.70
N PHE A 7 -13.48 20.94 -7.64
CA PHE A 7 -12.41 20.26 -6.91
C PHE A 7 -12.89 18.92 -6.36
N ILE A 8 -14.06 18.90 -5.74
CA ILE A 8 -14.63 17.67 -5.19
C ILE A 8 -14.94 16.67 -6.30
N THR A 9 -15.47 17.13 -7.42
CA THR A 9 -15.77 16.28 -8.56
C THR A 9 -14.49 15.64 -9.11
N ARG A 10 -13.40 16.40 -9.25
CA ARG A 10 -12.12 15.87 -9.71
C ARG A 10 -11.58 14.82 -8.77
N PHE A 11 -11.68 15.07 -7.47
CA PHE A 11 -11.23 14.10 -6.48
C PHE A 11 -12.04 12.82 -6.60
N ALA A 12 -13.36 12.92 -6.70
CA ALA A 12 -14.22 11.75 -6.84
C ALA A 12 -13.90 10.97 -8.10
N ASP A 13 -13.62 11.64 -9.21
CA ASP A 13 -13.24 10.99 -10.47
C ASP A 13 -11.91 10.24 -10.34
N VAL A 14 -10.94 10.84 -9.66
CA VAL A 14 -9.60 10.24 -9.49
C VAL A 14 -9.67 8.99 -8.62
N VAL A 15 -10.50 9.00 -7.57
CA VAL A 15 -10.60 7.87 -6.65
C VAL A 15 -11.81 6.99 -6.93
N LYS A 16 -12.47 7.21 -8.04
CA LYS A 16 -13.59 6.37 -8.43
C LYS A 16 -13.08 4.99 -8.82
N ILE A 17 -13.59 3.97 -8.14
CA ILE A 17 -13.13 2.59 -8.29
C ILE A 17 -14.31 1.75 -8.75
N PRO A 18 -14.14 0.94 -9.80
CA PRO A 18 -15.21 0.04 -10.22
C PRO A 18 -15.49 -1.01 -9.15
N GLU A 19 -16.63 -1.63 -9.20
CA GLU A 19 -16.97 -2.76 -8.35
C GLU A 19 -15.88 -3.82 -8.51
N PRO A 20 -15.27 -4.31 -7.41
CA PRO A 20 -14.23 -5.33 -7.52
C PRO A 20 -14.73 -6.61 -8.18
N ASN A 21 -13.96 -7.12 -9.11
CA ASN A 21 -14.22 -8.39 -9.75
C ASN A 21 -13.46 -9.49 -9.00
N LEU A 22 -14.09 -10.04 -7.97
CA LEU A 22 -13.45 -10.98 -7.05
C LEU A 22 -13.24 -12.34 -7.69
N ALA A 23 -12.04 -12.88 -7.54
CA ALA A 23 -11.69 -14.23 -7.96
C ALA A 23 -10.67 -14.80 -6.97
N PRO A 24 -10.56 -16.12 -6.86
CA PRO A 24 -9.56 -16.73 -5.98
C PRO A 24 -8.14 -16.39 -6.46
N VAL A 25 -7.32 -15.87 -5.56
CA VAL A 25 -5.93 -15.47 -5.85
C VAL A 25 -5.03 -15.99 -4.73
N ASN A 26 -3.90 -16.52 -5.12
CA ASN A 26 -2.88 -16.94 -4.16
C ASN A 26 -2.07 -15.70 -3.75
N LEU A 27 -2.12 -15.34 -2.46
CA LEU A 27 -1.45 -14.13 -1.96
C LEU A 27 0.06 -14.18 -2.17
N ASN A 28 0.68 -15.35 -2.02
CA ASN A 28 2.12 -15.48 -2.19
C ASN A 28 2.53 -15.21 -3.64
N ASP A 29 1.75 -15.71 -4.60
CA ASP A 29 1.99 -15.42 -6.02
C ASP A 29 1.85 -13.93 -6.31
N LEU A 30 0.85 -13.29 -5.71
CA LEU A 30 0.59 -11.87 -5.90
C LEU A 30 1.76 -11.03 -5.38
N VAL A 31 2.23 -11.28 -4.15
CA VAL A 31 3.33 -10.51 -3.58
C VAL A 31 4.64 -10.78 -4.33
N PHE A 32 4.83 -12.01 -4.81
CA PHE A 32 6.01 -12.35 -5.62
C PHE A 32 6.01 -11.55 -6.92
N SER A 33 4.88 -11.46 -7.61
CA SER A 33 4.76 -10.68 -8.84
C SER A 33 5.02 -9.20 -8.60
N CYS A 34 4.50 -8.65 -7.51
CA CYS A 34 4.71 -7.24 -7.18
C CYS A 34 6.17 -6.96 -6.85
N LYS A 35 6.83 -7.88 -6.13
CA LYS A 35 8.26 -7.75 -5.86
C LYS A 35 9.04 -7.70 -7.17
N ARG A 36 8.78 -8.63 -8.08
CA ARG A 36 9.47 -8.66 -9.37
C ARG A 36 9.27 -7.37 -10.16
N PHE A 37 8.05 -6.88 -10.17
CA PHE A 37 7.72 -5.64 -10.89
C PHE A 37 8.48 -4.43 -10.32
N MET A 38 8.62 -4.36 -9.00
CA MET A 38 9.23 -3.21 -8.32
C MET A 38 10.74 -3.36 -8.12
N GLU A 39 11.31 -4.51 -8.46
CA GLU A 39 12.72 -4.82 -8.16
C GLU A 39 13.69 -3.85 -8.83
N GLY A 40 13.43 -3.46 -10.07
CA GLY A 40 14.28 -2.51 -10.79
C GLY A 40 14.35 -1.15 -10.12
N MET A 41 13.19 -0.61 -9.72
CA MET A 41 13.13 0.68 -9.03
C MET A 41 13.87 0.60 -7.69
N CYS A 42 13.69 -0.48 -6.96
CA CYS A 42 14.36 -0.66 -5.67
C CYS A 42 15.87 -0.79 -5.85
N THR A 43 16.31 -1.55 -6.84
CA THR A 43 17.74 -1.70 -7.14
C THR A 43 18.38 -0.37 -7.49
N ASP A 44 17.69 0.46 -8.28
CA ASP A 44 18.19 1.78 -8.66
C ASP A 44 18.40 2.70 -7.46
N ARG A 45 17.65 2.48 -6.39
CA ARG A 45 17.75 3.26 -5.16
C ARG A 45 18.58 2.55 -4.09
N ASN A 46 19.21 1.44 -4.43
CA ASN A 46 19.93 0.58 -3.48
C ASN A 46 19.05 0.16 -2.31
N ILE A 47 17.83 -0.24 -2.61
CA ILE A 47 16.86 -0.75 -1.64
C ILE A 47 16.72 -2.24 -1.85
N ALA A 48 17.00 -3.02 -0.81
CA ALA A 48 16.79 -4.47 -0.85
C ALA A 48 15.32 -4.75 -0.58
N ILE A 49 14.69 -5.51 -1.48
CA ILE A 49 13.32 -5.95 -1.30
C ILE A 49 13.30 -7.45 -1.11
N THR A 50 12.76 -7.93 0.01
CA THR A 50 12.76 -9.34 0.40
C THR A 50 11.36 -9.83 0.72
N LEU A 51 11.18 -11.15 0.68
CA LEU A 51 9.91 -11.79 1.02
C LEU A 51 10.09 -12.69 2.24
N ASP A 52 9.07 -12.70 3.08
CA ASP A 52 8.94 -13.63 4.21
C ASP A 52 7.51 -14.17 4.14
N ILE A 53 7.33 -15.28 3.44
CA ILE A 53 6.01 -15.78 3.11
C ILE A 53 5.62 -16.99 3.96
N ASP A 54 4.33 -17.13 4.24
CA ASP A 54 3.73 -18.30 4.83
C ASP A 54 3.32 -19.23 3.67
N GLU A 55 4.11 -20.26 3.43
CA GLU A 55 3.92 -21.16 2.28
C GLU A 55 2.60 -21.93 2.31
N GLU A 56 2.01 -22.05 3.47
CA GLU A 56 0.75 -22.79 3.64
C GLU A 56 -0.49 -21.91 3.50
N LEU A 57 -0.29 -20.64 3.20
CA LEU A 57 -1.38 -19.70 3.06
C LEU A 57 -2.25 -20.04 1.85
N GLY A 58 -3.57 -20.16 2.07
CA GLY A 58 -4.53 -20.46 1.01
C GLY A 58 -4.84 -19.25 0.14
N GLY A 59 -5.72 -19.47 -0.83
CA GLY A 59 -6.19 -18.40 -1.69
C GLY A 59 -7.19 -17.47 -1.01
N VAL A 60 -7.29 -16.26 -1.53
CA VAL A 60 -8.20 -15.22 -1.05
C VAL A 60 -8.95 -14.67 -2.25
N ASN A 61 -10.23 -14.37 -2.08
CA ASN A 61 -11.01 -13.74 -3.14
C ASN A 61 -10.69 -12.24 -3.17
N LEU A 62 -10.17 -11.78 -4.30
CA LEU A 62 -9.85 -10.37 -4.49
C LEU A 62 -9.82 -10.04 -5.99
N ASP A 63 -9.83 -8.74 -6.28
CA ASP A 63 -9.64 -8.25 -7.64
C ASP A 63 -8.14 -8.07 -7.87
N ILE A 64 -7.53 -8.94 -8.66
CA ILE A 64 -6.08 -8.96 -8.82
C ILE A 64 -5.53 -7.66 -9.41
N ALA A 65 -6.22 -7.07 -10.38
CA ALA A 65 -5.76 -5.85 -11.01
C ALA A 65 -5.72 -4.68 -10.01
N LEU A 66 -6.76 -4.55 -9.20
CA LEU A 66 -6.82 -3.52 -8.18
C LEU A 66 -5.78 -3.75 -7.09
N PHE A 67 -5.61 -5.01 -6.64
CA PHE A 67 -4.65 -5.32 -5.59
C PHE A 67 -3.20 -5.17 -6.05
N GLU A 68 -2.91 -5.48 -7.31
CA GLU A 68 -1.58 -5.19 -7.85
C GLU A 68 -1.25 -3.70 -7.75
N GLN A 69 -2.20 -2.84 -8.10
CA GLN A 69 -2.01 -1.40 -8.00
C GLN A 69 -1.82 -0.96 -6.55
N VAL A 70 -2.60 -1.54 -5.62
CA VAL A 70 -2.47 -1.24 -4.20
C VAL A 70 -1.07 -1.58 -3.70
N LEU A 71 -0.61 -2.81 -3.95
CA LEU A 71 0.68 -3.25 -3.46
C LEU A 71 1.84 -2.49 -4.09
N VAL A 72 1.75 -2.21 -5.40
CA VAL A 72 2.77 -1.41 -6.09
C VAL A 72 2.84 0.00 -5.48
N ASN A 73 1.69 0.61 -5.21
CA ASN A 73 1.64 1.94 -4.60
C ASN A 73 2.21 1.94 -3.18
N ILE A 74 1.93 0.89 -2.39
CA ILE A 74 2.47 0.78 -1.04
C ILE A 74 4.00 0.64 -1.09
N ILE A 75 4.51 -0.22 -1.97
CA ILE A 75 5.96 -0.41 -2.13
C ILE A 75 6.62 0.88 -2.60
N LYS A 76 6.00 1.58 -3.55
CA LYS A 76 6.49 2.85 -4.04
C LYS A 76 6.57 3.89 -2.92
N ASN A 77 5.52 3.99 -2.10
CA ASN A 77 5.52 4.90 -0.95
C ASN A 77 6.62 4.55 0.05
N ALA A 78 6.82 3.25 0.31
CA ALA A 78 7.89 2.80 1.18
C ALA A 78 9.27 3.19 0.63
N ALA A 79 9.49 2.97 -0.67
CA ALA A 79 10.74 3.35 -1.31
C ALA A 79 10.99 4.85 -1.28
N GLU A 80 9.95 5.65 -1.45
CA GLU A 80 10.06 7.11 -1.36
C GLU A 80 10.38 7.57 0.06
N SER A 81 9.82 6.91 1.07
CA SER A 81 10.14 7.17 2.48
C SER A 81 11.60 6.87 2.79
N ILE A 82 12.13 5.80 2.22
CA ILE A 82 13.54 5.42 2.38
C ILE A 82 14.46 6.40 1.62
N GLY A 83 14.06 6.79 0.42
CA GLY A 83 14.88 7.55 -0.50
C GLY A 83 15.90 6.65 -1.21
N LYS A 84 16.93 6.24 -0.50
CA LYS A 84 17.94 5.29 -0.99
C LYS A 84 18.59 4.57 0.19
N ASP A 85 19.27 3.45 -0.10
CA ASP A 85 20.04 2.69 0.90
C ASP A 85 19.17 2.19 2.03
N GLY A 86 18.24 1.28 1.72
CA GLY A 86 17.34 0.75 2.73
C GLY A 86 16.81 -0.63 2.41
N LYS A 87 15.77 -1.00 3.13
CA LYS A 87 15.17 -2.34 3.03
C LYS A 87 13.66 -2.28 3.07
N ILE A 88 13.03 -3.09 2.23
CA ILE A 88 11.60 -3.36 2.25
C ILE A 88 11.42 -4.87 2.39
N GLN A 89 10.58 -5.28 3.32
CA GLN A 89 10.23 -6.70 3.48
C GLN A 89 8.72 -6.85 3.29
N ILE A 90 8.32 -7.82 2.46
CA ILE A 90 6.93 -8.15 2.28
C ILE A 90 6.66 -9.47 2.98
N ARG A 91 5.71 -9.49 3.90
CA ARG A 91 5.38 -10.66 4.70
C ARG A 91 3.95 -11.10 4.44
N THR A 92 3.74 -12.41 4.37
CA THR A 92 2.39 -12.97 4.38
C THR A 92 2.24 -13.85 5.61
N SER A 93 1.04 -13.89 6.19
CA SER A 93 0.77 -14.64 7.41
C SER A 93 -0.64 -15.20 7.41
N SER A 94 -0.83 -16.33 8.10
CA SER A 94 -2.14 -16.90 8.35
C SER A 94 -2.92 -16.07 9.40
N PRO A 95 -4.26 -15.98 9.33
CA PRO A 95 -5.10 -16.70 8.38
C PRO A 95 -5.05 -16.12 6.96
N ALA A 96 -4.93 -14.81 6.78
CA ALA A 96 -4.70 -14.16 5.50
C ALA A 96 -4.34 -12.71 5.76
N SER A 97 -3.07 -12.38 5.63
CA SER A 97 -2.60 -11.01 5.81
C SER A 97 -1.34 -10.74 4.97
N ILE A 98 -1.16 -9.47 4.63
CA ILE A 98 0.05 -8.98 3.98
C ILE A 98 0.57 -7.83 4.81
N GLU A 99 1.89 -7.81 5.03
CA GLU A 99 2.55 -6.72 5.73
C GLU A 99 3.74 -6.25 4.91
N ILE A 100 3.84 -4.94 4.69
CA ILE A 100 4.98 -4.35 3.98
C ILE A 100 5.71 -3.47 4.98
N VAL A 101 6.96 -3.85 5.27
CA VAL A 101 7.80 -3.24 6.30
C VAL A 101 8.94 -2.47 5.63
N ASP A 102 9.15 -1.23 6.02
CA ASP A 102 10.27 -0.43 5.53
C ASP A 102 11.03 0.22 6.68
N ASN A 103 12.30 0.53 6.41
CA ASN A 103 13.16 1.23 7.35
C ASN A 103 13.43 2.69 6.94
N GLY A 104 12.43 3.31 6.33
CA GLY A 104 12.50 4.71 5.95
C GLY A 104 12.44 5.67 7.13
N GLU A 105 12.17 6.93 6.84
CA GLU A 105 12.16 7.99 7.86
C GLU A 105 11.07 7.84 8.91
N GLY A 106 10.04 7.06 8.62
CA GLY A 106 8.95 6.84 9.55
C GLY A 106 7.88 7.90 9.50
N ILE A 107 6.86 7.70 10.31
CA ILE A 107 5.67 8.56 10.38
C ILE A 107 5.42 8.88 11.84
N THR A 108 5.20 10.16 12.15
CA THR A 108 4.82 10.58 13.50
C THR A 108 3.38 10.18 13.80
N LYS A 109 3.03 10.07 15.07
CA LYS A 109 1.66 9.76 15.46
C LYS A 109 0.68 10.84 15.00
N GLU A 110 1.13 12.07 14.98
CA GLU A 110 0.34 13.19 14.47
C GLU A 110 0.01 13.02 13.00
N THR A 111 0.98 12.58 12.20
CA THR A 111 0.79 12.32 10.76
C THR A 111 -0.08 11.09 10.53
N GLU A 112 0.07 10.04 11.36
CA GLU A 112 -0.69 8.80 11.20
C GLU A 112 -2.20 9.04 11.10
N VAL A 113 -2.74 9.95 11.90
CA VAL A 113 -4.18 10.21 11.91
C VAL A 113 -4.68 10.91 10.66
N LYS A 114 -3.77 11.45 9.85
CA LYS A 114 -4.11 12.19 8.64
C LYS A 114 -3.82 11.46 7.33
N LEU A 115 -3.14 10.32 7.41
CA LEU A 115 -2.57 9.65 6.24
C LEU A 115 -3.56 9.35 5.12
N PHE A 116 -4.77 8.97 5.48
CA PHE A 116 -5.77 8.59 4.48
C PHE A 116 -6.76 9.71 4.17
N SER A 117 -6.47 10.91 4.67
CA SER A 117 -7.29 12.08 4.34
C SER A 117 -7.03 12.53 2.91
N PRO A 118 -8.07 12.98 2.21
CA PRO A 118 -7.90 13.45 0.84
C PRO A 118 -6.85 14.56 0.74
N PHE A 119 -5.97 14.44 -0.25
CA PHE A 119 -4.96 15.43 -0.60
C PHE A 119 -3.89 15.67 0.46
N PHE A 120 -3.91 14.93 1.57
CA PHE A 120 -2.82 15.01 2.53
C PHE A 120 -1.57 14.33 1.96
N SER A 121 -0.41 14.98 2.07
CA SER A 121 0.86 14.39 1.67
C SER A 121 2.00 15.10 2.38
N THR A 122 3.02 14.34 2.78
CA THR A 122 4.27 14.87 3.31
C THR A 122 5.30 15.10 2.21
N LYS A 123 4.99 14.71 0.99
CA LYS A 123 5.91 14.81 -0.14
C LYS A 123 5.70 16.12 -0.88
N PRO A 124 6.79 16.83 -1.28
CA PRO A 124 6.65 18.11 -1.96
C PRO A 124 5.78 18.08 -3.22
N ASN A 125 5.83 16.98 -3.96
CA ASN A 125 5.05 16.81 -5.18
C ASN A 125 3.91 15.83 -5.03
N GLY A 126 3.63 15.39 -3.80
CA GLY A 126 2.57 14.45 -3.53
C GLY A 126 1.20 15.11 -3.57
N GLN A 127 0.22 14.41 -4.10
CA GLN A 127 -1.15 14.90 -4.22
C GLN A 127 -2.10 14.32 -3.17
N GLY A 128 -1.62 13.40 -2.33
CA GLY A 128 -2.43 12.78 -1.30
C GLY A 128 -3.51 11.86 -1.84
N ILE A 129 -3.38 11.41 -3.08
CA ILE A 129 -4.38 10.57 -3.74
C ILE A 129 -4.05 9.08 -3.61
N GLY A 130 -2.76 8.74 -3.59
CA GLY A 130 -2.31 7.34 -3.54
C GLY A 130 -2.86 6.57 -2.36
N LEU A 131 -2.79 7.14 -1.15
CA LEU A 131 -3.30 6.48 0.06
C LEU A 131 -4.82 6.42 0.07
N VAL A 132 -5.49 7.42 -0.49
CA VAL A 132 -6.95 7.41 -0.61
C VAL A 132 -7.39 6.29 -1.56
N PHE A 133 -6.69 6.11 -2.68
CA PHE A 133 -6.95 5.01 -3.60
C PHE A 133 -6.80 3.65 -2.89
N ILE A 134 -5.69 3.48 -2.17
CA ILE A 134 -5.42 2.26 -1.39
C ILE A 134 -6.56 2.00 -0.40
N ARG A 135 -6.95 3.01 0.36
CA ARG A 135 -8.04 2.92 1.32
C ARG A 135 -9.33 2.44 0.66
N GLU A 136 -9.71 3.07 -0.45
CA GLU A 136 -10.97 2.74 -1.12
C GLU A 136 -10.97 1.30 -1.63
N VAL A 137 -9.87 0.85 -2.24
CA VAL A 137 -9.76 -0.53 -2.71
C VAL A 137 -9.87 -1.52 -1.55
N LEU A 138 -9.12 -1.28 -0.47
CA LEU A 138 -9.12 -2.16 0.69
C LEU A 138 -10.49 -2.21 1.37
N MET A 139 -11.16 -1.08 1.50
CA MET A 139 -12.50 -1.04 2.08
C MET A 139 -13.51 -1.82 1.24
N ARG A 140 -13.43 -1.70 -0.08
CA ARG A 140 -14.32 -2.45 -0.99
C ARG A 140 -14.06 -3.95 -0.96
N HIS A 141 -12.90 -4.38 -0.51
CA HIS A 141 -12.55 -5.78 -0.32
C HIS A 141 -12.83 -6.28 1.10
N GLY A 142 -13.34 -5.41 1.98
CA GLY A 142 -13.64 -5.77 3.36
C GLY A 142 -12.40 -5.98 4.22
N CYS A 143 -11.26 -5.44 3.81
CA CYS A 143 -10.01 -5.60 4.55
C CYS A 143 -9.89 -4.61 5.69
N SER A 144 -9.20 -5.05 6.76
CA SER A 144 -8.70 -4.13 7.79
C SER A 144 -7.27 -3.75 7.41
N PHE A 145 -6.86 -2.53 7.71
CA PHE A 145 -5.53 -2.06 7.35
C PHE A 145 -5.05 -0.97 8.27
N SER A 146 -3.73 -0.83 8.37
CA SER A 146 -3.09 0.23 9.15
C SER A 146 -1.73 0.57 8.58
N LEU A 147 -1.28 1.79 8.80
CA LEU A 147 0.05 2.25 8.42
C LEU A 147 0.62 3.04 9.59
N ARG A 148 1.69 2.51 10.21
CA ARG A 148 2.30 3.08 11.41
C ARG A 148 3.78 2.81 11.46
N THR A 149 4.50 3.69 12.16
CA THR A 149 5.87 3.43 12.58
C THR A 149 5.83 2.92 14.01
N TYR A 150 6.48 1.78 14.23
CA TYR A 150 6.49 1.11 15.53
C TYR A 150 7.71 1.52 16.35
N ALA A 151 7.77 1.05 17.59
CA ALA A 151 8.84 1.41 18.52
C ALA A 151 10.25 1.00 18.04
N ASP A 152 10.33 -0.01 17.16
CA ASP A 152 11.59 -0.45 16.56
C ASP A 152 12.06 0.46 15.41
N GLY A 153 11.33 1.52 15.12
CA GLY A 153 11.64 2.45 14.04
C GLY A 153 11.19 1.99 12.66
N LEU A 154 10.59 0.80 12.56
CA LEU A 154 10.12 0.28 11.28
C LEU A 154 8.69 0.70 11.02
N THR A 155 8.41 1.06 9.77
CA THR A 155 7.06 1.42 9.33
C THR A 155 6.41 0.21 8.69
N ARG A 156 5.18 -0.10 9.11
CA ARG A 156 4.45 -1.27 8.63
C ARG A 156 3.11 -0.87 8.04
N PHE A 157 2.88 -1.27 6.82
CA PHE A 157 1.55 -1.24 6.21
C PHE A 157 0.99 -2.65 6.32
N ARG A 158 -0.06 -2.82 7.11
CA ARG A 158 -0.67 -4.12 7.39
C ARG A 158 -2.03 -4.20 6.73
N ILE A 159 -2.29 -5.30 6.03
CA ILE A 159 -3.57 -5.59 5.40
C ILE A 159 -4.04 -6.95 5.91
N ILE A 160 -5.23 -6.99 6.47
CA ILE A 160 -5.82 -8.22 6.99
C ILE A 160 -7.11 -8.50 6.21
N PHE A 161 -7.16 -9.68 5.62
CA PHE A 161 -8.35 -10.13 4.90
C PHE A 161 -9.31 -10.78 5.89
N ASN A 162 -10.48 -10.22 6.01
CA ASN A 162 -11.49 -10.71 6.97
C ASN A 162 -12.44 -11.73 6.34
#